data_05236af39a864197e975b8edf51ec5de
#
_entry.id   05236af39a864197e975b8edf51ec5de
#
_cell.length_a   1.000
_cell.length_b   1.000
_cell.length_c   1.000
_cell.angle_alpha   90.00
_cell.angle_beta   90.00
_cell.angle_gamma   90.00
#
_symmetry.space_group_name_H-M   'P 1'
#
loop_
_entity.id
_entity.type
_entity.pdbx_description
1 polymer ?
#
loop_
_entity_poly.entity_id
_entity_poly.type
_entity_poly.pdbx_seq_one_letter_code
_entity_poly.pdbx_strand_id
1 'polypeptide(L)'
;SNSVEERTRIKNERYESGVIPYAKMGYWNPDHVIKETDVLALFRITPQPGVDPVEAAAAVAGESSTATWTVVWTDLLTACDLYRAKAYRVDPVPNSPDQYFAYIAYDIDLFEEGSIANLTASIIGNVFGFKAVKALRLEDMRIPYAYLKTYQGPATGVIVERERMNNFGRPFLGATVKPKLGLSGKNYGRVVYEGLKGGLDFLKDDENINSQPFMRWRERYLFAIEGVNRAVAASGEVKGHYLNITAANMED
;
A
#
# COMPACT_ATOMS: atom_id res chain seq x y z
N SER A 1 40.18 8.50 18.41
CA SER A 1 38.94 9.14 17.91
C SER A 1 39.13 9.45 16.43
N ASN A 2 38.56 8.64 15.58
CA ASN A 2 38.61 8.87 14.16
C ASN A 2 37.83 10.15 13.83
N SER A 3 38.40 11.00 12.99
CA SER A 3 37.77 12.26 12.58
C SER A 3 36.44 12.01 11.86
N VAL A 4 35.56 13.00 11.86
CA VAL A 4 34.25 12.92 11.16
C VAL A 4 34.45 12.59 9.68
N GLU A 5 35.53 13.12 9.07
CA GLU A 5 35.91 12.84 7.67
C GLU A 5 36.28 11.38 7.43
N GLU A 6 36.99 10.75 8.37
CA GLU A 6 37.39 9.35 8.27
C GLU A 6 36.20 8.40 8.44
N ARG A 7 35.26 8.76 9.31
CA ARG A 7 33.97 8.05 9.44
C ARG A 7 33.10 8.20 8.20
N THR A 8 33.12 9.38 7.58
CA THR A 8 32.40 9.62 6.31
C THR A 8 33.03 8.86 5.16
N ARG A 9 34.37 8.76 5.12
CA ARG A 9 35.10 7.99 4.11
C ARG A 9 34.84 6.50 4.24
N ILE A 10 34.84 5.94 5.45
CA ILE A 10 34.52 4.53 5.73
C ILE A 10 33.05 4.22 5.40
N LYS A 11 32.14 5.18 5.58
CA LYS A 11 30.73 5.05 5.17
C LYS A 11 30.57 4.96 3.65
N ASN A 12 31.37 5.72 2.89
CA ASN A 12 31.31 5.74 1.42
C ASN A 12 31.97 4.52 0.77
N GLU A 13 32.90 3.83 1.44
CA GLU A 13 33.59 2.64 0.94
C GLU A 13 32.74 1.35 1.04
N ARG A 14 31.56 1.39 1.70
CA ARG A 14 30.64 0.25 1.80
C ARG A 14 29.67 0.11 0.62
N TYR A 15 29.65 1.04 -0.31
CA TYR A 15 28.93 0.86 -1.57
C TYR A 15 29.82 0.05 -2.52
N GLU A 16 29.30 -1.06 -3.00
CA GLU A 16 29.95 -1.83 -4.06
C GLU A 16 30.30 -0.89 -5.23
N SER A 17 31.48 -1.07 -5.82
CA SER A 17 31.94 -0.21 -6.92
C SER A 17 30.93 -0.22 -8.07
N GLY A 18 30.36 0.95 -8.39
CA GLY A 18 29.34 1.12 -9.43
C GLY A 18 27.95 1.50 -8.92
N VAL A 19 27.72 1.49 -7.62
CA VAL A 19 26.43 1.95 -7.04
C VAL A 19 26.50 3.45 -6.71
N ILE A 20 25.63 4.23 -7.35
CA ILE A 20 25.51 5.65 -7.07
C ILE A 20 24.50 5.84 -5.93
N PRO A 21 24.81 6.63 -4.87
CA PRO A 21 23.84 6.97 -3.81
C PRO A 21 22.58 7.63 -4.38
N TYR A 22 21.41 7.28 -3.83
CA TYR A 22 20.11 7.83 -4.26
C TYR A 22 20.07 9.37 -4.18
N ALA A 23 20.66 9.94 -3.13
CA ALA A 23 20.75 11.39 -2.99
C ALA A 23 21.50 12.06 -4.16
N LYS A 24 22.49 11.39 -4.74
CA LYS A 24 23.26 11.86 -5.90
C LYS A 24 22.55 11.60 -7.23
N MET A 25 21.56 10.71 -7.26
CA MET A 25 20.75 10.42 -8.46
C MET A 25 19.56 11.37 -8.62
N GLY A 26 19.44 12.42 -7.79
CA GLY A 26 18.37 13.42 -7.89
C GLY A 26 17.11 13.11 -7.08
N TYR A 27 17.12 12.10 -6.20
CA TYR A 27 16.02 11.80 -5.28
C TYR A 27 16.08 12.61 -3.97
N TRP A 28 17.09 13.44 -3.80
CA TRP A 28 17.21 14.45 -2.77
C TRP A 28 17.29 15.83 -3.38
N ASN A 29 16.37 16.72 -3.00
CA ASN A 29 16.38 18.11 -3.41
C ASN A 29 15.81 18.99 -2.30
N PRO A 30 16.67 19.55 -1.41
CA PRO A 30 16.21 20.42 -0.32
C PRO A 30 15.63 21.77 -0.82
N ASP A 31 15.92 22.15 -2.06
CA ASP A 31 15.41 23.38 -2.69
C ASP A 31 14.13 23.14 -3.49
N HIS A 32 13.52 21.96 -3.40
CA HIS A 32 12.29 21.66 -4.11
C HIS A 32 11.17 22.60 -3.69
N VAL A 33 10.61 23.29 -4.70
CA VAL A 33 9.42 24.14 -4.51
C VAL A 33 8.18 23.26 -4.64
N ILE A 34 7.46 23.11 -3.52
CA ILE A 34 6.22 22.31 -3.48
C ILE A 34 5.16 22.96 -4.36
N LYS A 35 4.60 22.18 -5.28
CA LYS A 35 3.50 22.57 -6.16
C LYS A 35 2.17 22.18 -5.53
N GLU A 36 1.10 22.86 -5.90
CA GLU A 36 -0.26 22.46 -5.50
C GLU A 36 -0.65 21.07 -6.06
N THR A 37 -0.04 20.68 -7.16
CA THR A 37 -0.23 19.36 -7.80
C THR A 37 0.65 18.26 -7.25
N ASP A 38 1.61 18.54 -6.38
CA ASP A 38 2.46 17.52 -5.78
C ASP A 38 1.66 16.65 -4.80
N VAL A 39 1.79 15.33 -4.92
CA VAL A 39 1.41 14.41 -3.87
C VAL A 39 2.54 14.43 -2.83
N LEU A 40 2.23 14.75 -1.59
CA LEU A 40 3.21 14.79 -0.51
C LEU A 40 2.99 13.60 0.42
N ALA A 41 4.07 12.95 0.82
CA ALA A 41 4.05 11.90 1.83
C ALA A 41 5.04 12.21 2.96
N LEU A 42 4.61 11.97 4.17
CA LEU A 42 5.43 12.03 5.37
C LEU A 42 5.68 10.60 5.87
N PHE A 43 6.93 10.19 5.85
CA PHE A 43 7.34 8.91 6.40
C PHE A 43 8.14 9.10 7.69
N ARG A 44 7.90 8.20 8.65
CA ARG A 44 8.82 7.95 9.75
C ARG A 44 9.75 6.83 9.33
N ILE A 45 11.04 7.10 9.31
CA ILE A 45 12.07 6.15 8.88
C ILE A 45 13.04 5.84 10.02
N THR A 46 13.48 4.60 10.09
CA THR A 46 14.64 4.17 10.87
C THR A 46 15.70 3.71 9.88
N PRO A 47 16.74 4.52 9.59
CA PRO A 47 17.83 4.11 8.70
C PRO A 47 18.53 2.85 9.22
N GLN A 48 19.07 2.05 8.31
CA GLN A 48 19.97 0.97 8.70
C GLN A 48 21.22 1.54 9.37
N PRO A 49 21.87 0.79 10.28
CA PRO A 49 23.10 1.22 10.91
C PRO A 49 24.14 1.64 9.88
N GLY A 50 24.65 2.86 10.01
CA GLY A 50 25.65 3.43 9.10
C GLY A 50 25.10 4.09 7.84
N VAL A 51 23.80 4.08 7.61
CA VAL A 51 23.17 4.81 6.50
C VAL A 51 22.81 6.23 6.97
N ASP A 52 23.17 7.21 6.16
CA ASP A 52 22.80 8.60 6.39
C ASP A 52 21.29 8.79 6.27
N PRO A 53 20.61 9.53 7.16
CA PRO A 53 19.17 9.75 7.09
C PRO A 53 18.68 10.38 5.80
N VAL A 54 19.47 11.28 5.20
CA VAL A 54 19.15 11.89 3.90
C VAL A 54 19.20 10.86 2.79
N GLU A 55 20.23 10.00 2.80
CA GLU A 55 20.32 8.90 1.84
C GLU A 55 19.17 7.90 2.01
N ALA A 56 18.80 7.58 3.24
CA ALA A 56 17.65 6.72 3.51
C ALA A 56 16.34 7.32 2.99
N ALA A 57 16.12 8.63 3.19
CA ALA A 57 14.97 9.33 2.64
C ALA A 57 14.96 9.38 1.11
N ALA A 58 16.13 9.65 0.50
CA ALA A 58 16.30 9.63 -0.95
C ALA A 58 16.04 8.23 -1.52
N ALA A 59 16.46 7.18 -0.84
CA ALA A 59 16.20 5.80 -1.23
C ALA A 59 14.70 5.48 -1.17
N VAL A 60 13.97 5.93 -0.14
CA VAL A 60 12.50 5.80 -0.07
C VAL A 60 11.86 6.52 -1.27
N ALA A 61 12.26 7.74 -1.56
CA ALA A 61 11.76 8.50 -2.71
C ALA A 61 12.02 7.77 -4.04
N GLY A 62 13.22 7.22 -4.20
CA GLY A 62 13.60 6.48 -5.39
C GLY A 62 12.76 5.22 -5.58
N GLU A 63 12.76 4.33 -4.61
CA GLU A 63 12.09 3.03 -4.67
C GLU A 63 10.57 3.14 -4.79
N SER A 64 9.98 4.22 -4.29
CA SER A 64 8.54 4.50 -4.42
C SER A 64 8.18 5.26 -5.69
N SER A 65 9.12 5.57 -6.56
CA SER A 65 8.88 6.29 -7.82
C SER A 65 9.56 5.62 -9.03
N THR A 66 10.74 6.11 -9.43
CA THR A 66 11.36 5.76 -10.70
C THR A 66 12.69 5.00 -10.56
N ALA A 67 13.16 4.71 -9.34
CA ALA A 67 14.47 4.12 -9.16
C ALA A 67 14.56 2.70 -9.66
N THR A 68 15.62 2.48 -10.43
CA THR A 68 16.31 1.20 -10.50
C THR A 68 17.61 1.33 -9.74
N TRP A 69 18.07 0.28 -9.08
CA TRP A 69 19.33 0.29 -8.32
C TRP A 69 20.60 0.35 -9.20
N THR A 70 20.43 0.45 -10.51
CA THR A 70 21.48 0.72 -11.49
C THR A 70 21.02 1.79 -12.47
N VAL A 71 21.93 2.70 -12.83
CA VAL A 71 21.71 3.59 -13.96
C VAL A 71 21.75 2.74 -15.23
N VAL A 72 20.61 2.66 -15.93
CA VAL A 72 20.53 1.95 -17.22
C VAL A 72 20.56 2.97 -18.36
N TRP A 73 21.16 2.58 -19.48
CA TRP A 73 21.30 3.47 -20.66
C TRP A 73 19.94 4.00 -21.17
N THR A 74 18.85 3.28 -20.89
CA THR A 74 17.47 3.69 -21.22
C THR A 74 17.01 4.89 -20.42
N ASP A 75 17.63 5.22 -19.28
CA ASP A 75 17.32 6.41 -18.49
C ASP A 75 17.61 7.70 -19.27
N LEU A 76 18.57 7.63 -20.23
CA LEU A 76 18.87 8.75 -21.13
C LEU A 76 17.84 8.94 -22.24
N LEU A 77 16.96 7.98 -22.47
CA LEU A 77 15.93 7.98 -23.51
C LEU A 77 14.53 8.28 -22.97
N THR A 78 14.37 8.33 -21.64
CA THR A 78 13.07 8.50 -20.99
C THR A 78 13.04 9.80 -20.19
N ALA A 79 11.85 10.37 -20.02
CA ALA A 79 11.60 11.53 -19.18
C ALA A 79 11.62 11.16 -17.66
N CYS A 80 12.26 10.05 -17.27
CA CYS A 80 12.31 9.59 -15.87
C CYS A 80 12.79 10.65 -14.90
N ASP A 81 13.70 11.53 -15.34
CA ASP A 81 14.22 12.64 -14.53
C ASP A 81 13.13 13.62 -14.09
N LEU A 82 12.11 13.81 -14.92
CA LEU A 82 10.98 14.70 -14.62
C LEU A 82 10.06 14.12 -13.55
N TYR A 83 9.98 12.78 -13.47
CA TYR A 83 9.05 12.05 -12.61
C TYR A 83 9.70 11.49 -11.33
N ARG A 84 10.97 11.78 -11.09
CA ARG A 84 11.62 11.37 -9.83
C ARG A 84 10.92 12.00 -8.65
N ALA A 85 10.49 11.19 -7.71
CA ALA A 85 10.09 11.68 -6.40
C ALA A 85 11.31 12.28 -5.70
N LYS A 86 11.09 13.29 -4.87
CA LYS A 86 12.16 14.04 -4.21
C LYS A 86 11.91 14.09 -2.72
N ALA A 87 12.82 13.50 -1.95
CA ALA A 87 12.92 13.83 -0.55
C ALA A 87 13.49 15.26 -0.44
N TYR A 88 12.79 16.15 0.24
CA TYR A 88 13.16 17.55 0.31
C TYR A 88 13.45 18.04 1.73
N ARG A 89 13.10 17.24 2.73
CA ARG A 89 13.34 17.56 4.13
C ARG A 89 13.45 16.29 4.96
N VAL A 90 14.39 16.29 5.91
CA VAL A 90 14.58 15.22 6.90
C VAL A 90 14.77 15.85 8.27
N ASP A 91 13.90 15.53 9.21
CA ASP A 91 13.95 16.03 10.59
C ASP A 91 14.09 14.86 11.57
N PRO A 92 14.87 14.99 12.64
CA PRO A 92 14.89 13.98 13.69
C PRO A 92 13.54 13.91 14.43
N VAL A 93 13.11 12.70 14.79
CA VAL A 93 11.91 12.50 15.60
C VAL A 93 12.25 12.84 17.06
N PRO A 94 11.48 13.72 17.73
CA PRO A 94 11.71 14.02 19.14
C PRO A 94 11.70 12.75 20.01
N ASN A 95 12.66 12.64 20.93
CA ASN A 95 12.83 11.51 21.85
C ASN A 95 13.06 10.13 21.20
N SER A 96 13.44 10.10 19.92
CA SER A 96 13.73 8.86 19.17
C SER A 96 15.02 9.06 18.35
N PRO A 97 16.18 8.79 18.91
CA PRO A 97 17.49 9.22 18.36
C PRO A 97 17.87 8.54 17.04
N ASP A 98 17.22 7.43 16.69
CA ASP A 98 17.46 6.65 15.47
C ASP A 98 16.34 6.80 14.44
N GLN A 99 15.34 7.65 14.70
CA GLN A 99 14.19 7.86 13.82
C GLN A 99 14.15 9.28 13.26
N TYR A 100 13.66 9.37 12.02
CA TYR A 100 13.57 10.63 11.29
C TYR A 100 12.24 10.73 10.55
N PHE A 101 11.73 11.95 10.43
CA PHE A 101 10.66 12.29 9.51
C PHE A 101 11.25 12.62 8.15
N ALA A 102 10.84 11.89 7.13
CA ALA A 102 11.22 12.12 5.73
C ALA A 102 10.02 12.69 4.97
N TYR A 103 10.19 13.85 4.37
CA TYR A 103 9.18 14.56 3.57
C TYR A 103 9.49 14.32 2.09
N ILE A 104 8.55 13.72 1.39
CA ILE A 104 8.75 13.32 -0.02
C ILE A 104 7.63 13.90 -0.88
N ALA A 105 8.02 14.50 -2.01
CA ALA A 105 7.13 15.02 -3.03
C ALA A 105 7.14 14.12 -4.26
N TYR A 106 5.96 13.80 -4.76
CA TYR A 106 5.74 13.02 -5.98
C TYR A 106 5.02 13.87 -7.01
N ASP A 107 5.42 13.75 -8.28
CA ASP A 107 4.65 14.31 -9.37
C ASP A 107 3.30 13.58 -9.51
N ILE A 108 2.21 14.32 -9.74
CA ILE A 108 0.87 13.74 -9.86
C ILE A 108 0.77 12.76 -11.02
N ASP A 109 1.54 12.97 -12.09
CA ASP A 109 1.53 12.14 -13.29
C ASP A 109 2.16 10.75 -13.09
N LEU A 110 2.78 10.50 -11.92
CA LEU A 110 3.23 9.15 -11.53
C LEU A 110 2.08 8.20 -11.22
N PHE A 111 0.88 8.72 -11.01
CA PHE A 111 -0.26 7.94 -10.54
C PHE A 111 -1.36 7.88 -11.58
N GLU A 112 -1.95 6.69 -11.72
CA GLU A 112 -3.10 6.48 -12.58
C GLU A 112 -4.32 7.26 -12.06
N GLU A 113 -4.92 8.07 -12.90
CA GLU A 113 -6.10 8.86 -12.56
C GLU A 113 -7.23 7.97 -12.03
N GLY A 114 -7.86 8.41 -10.94
CA GLY A 114 -8.99 7.72 -10.33
C GLY A 114 -8.64 6.43 -9.57
N SER A 115 -7.36 6.04 -9.45
CA SER A 115 -6.94 4.80 -8.80
C SER A 115 -6.25 5.02 -7.47
N ILE A 116 -6.99 4.89 -6.38
CA ILE A 116 -6.41 4.92 -5.02
C ILE A 116 -5.50 3.70 -4.78
N ALA A 117 -5.79 2.57 -5.41
CA ALA A 117 -4.98 1.37 -5.31
C ALA A 117 -3.60 1.58 -5.94
N ASN A 118 -3.52 2.22 -7.11
CA ASN A 118 -2.26 2.57 -7.76
C ASN A 118 -1.46 3.56 -6.92
N LEU A 119 -2.09 4.63 -6.43
CA LEU A 119 -1.46 5.60 -5.53
C LEU A 119 -0.85 4.92 -4.29
N THR A 120 -1.63 4.09 -3.61
CA THR A 120 -1.19 3.39 -2.40
C THR A 120 -0.09 2.38 -2.70
N ALA A 121 -0.25 1.55 -3.73
CA ALA A 121 0.74 0.56 -4.13
C ALA A 121 2.07 1.21 -4.53
N SER A 122 2.04 2.33 -5.23
CA SER A 122 3.24 3.05 -5.64
C SER A 122 3.99 3.66 -4.45
N ILE A 123 3.27 4.24 -3.50
CA ILE A 123 3.90 4.91 -2.34
C ILE A 123 4.41 3.91 -1.30
N ILE A 124 3.74 2.78 -1.08
CA ILE A 124 4.09 1.84 0.01
C ILE A 124 4.49 0.43 -0.49
N GLY A 125 4.25 0.09 -1.75
CA GLY A 125 4.41 -1.28 -2.26
C GLY A 125 5.83 -1.82 -2.21
N ASN A 126 6.81 -1.10 -2.72
CA ASN A 126 8.19 -1.57 -2.87
C ASN A 126 9.14 -1.12 -1.77
N VAL A 127 8.73 -0.20 -0.90
CA VAL A 127 9.62 0.44 0.08
C VAL A 127 9.96 -0.42 1.29
N PHE A 128 9.25 -1.52 1.50
CA PHE A 128 9.51 -2.41 2.65
C PHE A 128 10.58 -3.47 2.39
N GLY A 129 11.03 -3.65 1.15
CA GLY A 129 11.95 -4.71 0.74
C GLY A 129 13.40 -4.29 0.55
N PHE A 130 13.79 -3.03 0.75
CA PHE A 130 15.13 -2.57 0.41
C PHE A 130 16.03 -2.26 1.63
N LYS A 131 17.35 -2.26 1.36
CA LYS A 131 18.38 -2.32 2.41
C LYS A 131 18.68 -0.99 3.15
N ALA A 132 18.13 0.14 2.73
CA ALA A 132 18.50 1.44 3.28
C ALA A 132 17.79 1.77 4.59
N VAL A 133 16.61 1.21 4.85
CA VAL A 133 15.85 1.41 6.08
C VAL A 133 15.62 0.11 6.84
N LYS A 134 15.67 0.20 8.16
CA LYS A 134 15.33 -0.87 9.08
C LYS A 134 13.81 -0.92 9.36
N ALA A 135 13.19 0.25 9.41
CA ALA A 135 11.76 0.41 9.62
C ALA A 135 11.24 1.62 8.86
N LEU A 136 10.00 1.52 8.39
CA LEU A 136 9.31 2.54 7.63
C LEU A 136 7.84 2.59 8.04
N ARG A 137 7.30 3.79 8.20
CA ARG A 137 5.89 4.03 8.45
C ARG A 137 5.42 5.26 7.70
N LEU A 138 4.33 5.15 6.97
CA LEU A 138 3.62 6.30 6.42
C LEU A 138 2.83 6.97 7.55
N GLU A 139 3.15 8.22 7.85
CA GLU A 139 2.51 9.00 8.92
C GLU A 139 1.37 9.85 8.38
N ASP A 140 1.59 10.50 7.22
CA ASP A 140 0.61 11.39 6.64
C ASP A 140 0.81 11.51 5.12
N MET A 141 -0.22 11.97 4.43
CA MET A 141 -0.20 12.18 2.99
C MET A 141 -1.12 13.33 2.59
N ARG A 142 -0.62 14.22 1.71
CA ARG A 142 -1.44 15.22 1.04
C ARG A 142 -1.71 14.78 -0.40
N ILE A 143 -2.96 14.58 -0.74
CA ILE A 143 -3.40 14.28 -2.10
C ILE A 143 -3.95 15.57 -2.72
N PRO A 144 -3.42 16.00 -3.89
CA PRO A 144 -3.89 17.20 -4.56
C PRO A 144 -5.36 17.12 -4.96
N TYR A 145 -6.05 18.25 -4.92
CA TYR A 145 -7.46 18.31 -5.32
C TYR A 145 -7.67 17.90 -6.78
N ALA A 146 -6.70 18.20 -7.66
CA ALA A 146 -6.71 17.76 -9.05
C ALA A 146 -6.81 16.24 -9.20
N TYR A 147 -6.12 15.49 -8.34
CA TYR A 147 -6.20 14.02 -8.31
C TYR A 147 -7.53 13.53 -7.69
N LEU A 148 -7.98 14.18 -6.62
CA LEU A 148 -9.25 13.84 -5.97
C LEU A 148 -10.45 13.98 -6.90
N LYS A 149 -10.42 14.94 -7.85
CA LYS A 149 -11.45 15.09 -8.86
C LYS A 149 -11.60 13.89 -9.80
N THR A 150 -10.51 13.17 -10.03
CA THR A 150 -10.51 11.98 -10.91
C THR A 150 -10.99 10.73 -10.18
N TYR A 151 -10.98 10.76 -8.84
CA TYR A 151 -11.42 9.65 -8.00
C TYR A 151 -12.92 9.69 -7.78
N GLN A 152 -13.62 8.70 -8.35
CA GLN A 152 -15.08 8.61 -8.25
C GLN A 152 -15.57 8.08 -6.90
N GLY A 153 -14.66 7.61 -6.04
CA GLY A 153 -15.02 6.96 -4.80
C GLY A 153 -15.58 5.53 -5.00
N PRO A 154 -16.07 4.91 -3.92
CA PRO A 154 -16.71 3.61 -4.02
C PRO A 154 -17.99 3.72 -4.85
N ALA A 155 -18.37 2.64 -5.54
CA ALA A 155 -19.55 2.57 -6.39
C ALA A 155 -20.84 2.95 -5.63
N THR A 156 -20.86 2.74 -4.32
CA THR A 156 -21.96 3.10 -3.42
C THR A 156 -21.45 3.78 -2.16
N GLY A 157 -22.18 4.80 -1.69
CA GLY A 157 -21.89 5.48 -0.43
C GLY A 157 -22.51 4.77 0.78
N VAL A 158 -22.21 5.27 1.97
CA VAL A 158 -22.70 4.71 3.25
C VAL A 158 -24.23 4.62 3.31
N ILE A 159 -24.93 5.62 2.80
CA ILE A 159 -26.41 5.65 2.80
C ILE A 159 -26.95 4.52 1.93
N VAL A 160 -26.42 4.35 0.73
CA VAL A 160 -26.86 3.28 -0.21
C VAL A 160 -26.56 1.90 0.37
N GLU A 161 -25.40 1.70 1.02
CA GLU A 161 -25.10 0.43 1.69
C GLU A 161 -26.08 0.17 2.88
N ARG A 162 -26.43 1.20 3.64
CA ARG A 162 -27.42 1.08 4.72
C ARG A 162 -28.80 0.72 4.18
N GLU A 163 -29.22 1.32 3.06
CA GLU A 163 -30.48 0.99 2.37
C GLU A 163 -30.47 -0.45 1.86
N ARG A 164 -29.41 -0.87 1.18
CA ARG A 164 -29.25 -2.24 0.67
C ARG A 164 -29.27 -3.29 1.78
N MET A 165 -28.58 -3.01 2.88
CA MET A 165 -28.52 -3.91 4.03
C MET A 165 -29.69 -3.74 5.00
N ASN A 166 -30.59 -2.78 4.74
CA ASN A 166 -31.71 -2.42 5.60
C ASN A 166 -31.30 -2.22 7.07
N ASN A 167 -30.22 -1.48 7.28
CA ASN A 167 -29.60 -1.28 8.60
C ASN A 167 -29.24 0.19 8.83
N PHE A 168 -30.09 0.90 9.59
CA PHE A 168 -29.93 2.34 9.84
C PHE A 168 -29.60 2.69 11.29
N GLY A 169 -29.86 1.80 12.23
CA GLY A 169 -29.81 2.13 13.66
C GLY A 169 -28.58 1.62 14.41
N ARG A 170 -27.70 0.88 13.77
CA ARG A 170 -26.53 0.27 14.41
C ARG A 170 -25.34 0.17 13.45
N PRO A 171 -24.13 -0.05 13.94
CA PRO A 171 -22.98 -0.40 13.10
C PRO A 171 -23.20 -1.70 12.34
N PHE A 172 -22.56 -1.85 11.19
CA PHE A 172 -22.43 -3.14 10.53
C PHE A 172 -21.44 -4.03 11.29
N LEU A 173 -21.82 -5.29 11.49
CA LEU A 173 -20.95 -6.31 12.04
C LEU A 173 -20.43 -7.21 10.92
N GLY A 174 -19.13 -7.23 10.75
CA GLY A 174 -18.47 -8.08 9.77
C GLY A 174 -17.32 -8.86 10.34
N ALA A 175 -16.96 -9.97 9.70
CA ALA A 175 -15.82 -10.78 10.04
C ALA A 175 -15.13 -11.35 8.78
N THR A 176 -13.84 -11.65 8.87
CA THR A 176 -13.13 -12.42 7.87
C THR A 176 -13.33 -13.91 8.14
N VAL A 177 -13.58 -14.71 7.11
CA VAL A 177 -13.73 -16.16 7.25
C VAL A 177 -12.40 -16.78 7.68
N LYS A 178 -12.44 -17.57 8.74
CA LYS A 178 -11.30 -18.34 9.26
C LYS A 178 -11.69 -19.83 9.43
N PRO A 179 -10.73 -20.76 9.26
CA PRO A 179 -9.34 -20.53 8.85
C PRO A 179 -9.24 -19.97 7.44
N LYS A 180 -8.23 -19.13 7.18
CA LYS A 180 -8.02 -18.47 5.89
C LYS A 180 -7.71 -19.43 4.75
N LEU A 181 -7.12 -20.57 5.04
CA LEU A 181 -6.71 -21.60 4.10
C LEU A 181 -7.08 -22.99 4.61
N GLY A 182 -7.27 -23.93 3.68
CA GLY A 182 -7.48 -25.35 4.00
C GLY A 182 -8.93 -25.82 4.05
N LEU A 183 -9.92 -24.92 3.96
CA LEU A 183 -11.32 -25.31 3.83
C LEU A 183 -11.67 -25.75 2.41
N SER A 184 -12.49 -26.81 2.25
CA SER A 184 -13.15 -27.08 0.99
C SER A 184 -14.23 -26.02 0.71
N GLY A 185 -14.61 -25.83 -0.56
CA GLY A 185 -15.67 -24.89 -0.91
C GLY A 185 -16.97 -25.11 -0.15
N LYS A 186 -17.38 -26.38 0.03
CA LYS A 186 -18.56 -26.76 0.80
C LYS A 186 -18.47 -26.32 2.27
N ASN A 187 -17.35 -26.59 2.91
CA ASN A 187 -17.14 -26.19 4.31
C ASN A 187 -17.01 -24.67 4.46
N TYR A 188 -16.42 -24.00 3.45
CA TYR A 188 -16.38 -22.55 3.39
C TYR A 188 -17.78 -21.95 3.37
N GLY A 189 -18.65 -22.44 2.49
CA GLY A 189 -20.06 -22.02 2.43
C GLY A 189 -20.82 -22.29 3.74
N ARG A 190 -20.51 -23.38 4.44
CA ARG A 190 -21.08 -23.64 5.76
C ARG A 190 -20.65 -22.60 6.80
N VAL A 191 -19.37 -22.23 6.83
CA VAL A 191 -18.86 -21.16 7.72
C VAL A 191 -19.55 -19.83 7.42
N VAL A 192 -19.71 -19.48 6.14
CA VAL A 192 -20.44 -18.30 5.70
C VAL A 192 -21.88 -18.32 6.22
N TYR A 193 -22.60 -19.41 6.03
CA TYR A 193 -23.96 -19.57 6.50
C TYR A 193 -24.07 -19.40 8.02
N GLU A 194 -23.28 -20.12 8.79
CA GLU A 194 -23.35 -20.10 10.26
C GLU A 194 -22.98 -18.72 10.83
N GLY A 195 -21.95 -18.08 10.27
CA GLY A 195 -21.56 -16.72 10.69
C GLY A 195 -22.67 -15.68 10.44
N LEU A 196 -23.24 -15.68 9.26
CA LEU A 196 -24.31 -14.74 8.90
C LEU A 196 -25.61 -15.03 9.67
N LYS A 197 -25.99 -16.29 9.81
CA LYS A 197 -27.12 -16.70 10.62
C LYS A 197 -26.94 -16.32 12.10
N GLY A 198 -25.70 -16.35 12.58
CA GLY A 198 -25.34 -15.99 13.95
C GLY A 198 -25.42 -14.48 14.26
N GLY A 199 -25.73 -13.63 13.29
CA GLY A 199 -25.97 -12.20 13.49
C GLY A 199 -24.98 -11.26 12.81
N LEU A 200 -23.97 -11.77 12.08
CA LEU A 200 -23.12 -10.93 11.25
C LEU A 200 -23.93 -10.36 10.07
N ASP A 201 -23.65 -9.12 9.70
CA ASP A 201 -24.25 -8.49 8.53
C ASP A 201 -23.52 -8.91 7.25
N PHE A 202 -22.22 -9.09 7.33
CA PHE A 202 -21.40 -9.56 6.22
C PHE A 202 -20.21 -10.41 6.70
N LEU A 203 -19.69 -11.21 5.76
CA LEU A 203 -18.41 -11.88 5.87
C LEU A 203 -17.52 -11.43 4.72
N LYS A 204 -16.23 -11.63 4.87
CA LYS A 204 -15.21 -11.27 3.89
C LYS A 204 -14.27 -12.46 3.67
N ASP A 205 -13.92 -12.68 2.39
CA ASP A 205 -12.78 -13.54 2.07
C ASP A 205 -11.49 -12.98 2.66
N ASP A 206 -10.61 -13.86 3.12
CA ASP A 206 -9.26 -13.46 3.51
C ASP A 206 -8.46 -13.04 2.25
N GLU A 207 -7.62 -12.04 2.38
CA GLU A 207 -6.78 -11.54 1.30
C GLU A 207 -5.77 -12.57 0.77
N ASN A 208 -5.48 -13.62 1.53
CA ASN A 208 -4.59 -14.70 1.14
C ASN A 208 -5.28 -15.84 0.40
N ILE A 209 -6.61 -15.83 0.30
CA ILE A 209 -7.35 -16.88 -0.38
C ILE A 209 -7.51 -16.55 -1.87
N ASN A 210 -7.04 -17.47 -2.70
CA ASN A 210 -7.14 -17.40 -4.15
C ASN A 210 -7.77 -18.70 -4.68
N SER A 211 -7.38 -19.16 -5.87
CA SER A 211 -7.82 -20.44 -6.42
C SER A 211 -6.85 -21.57 -6.07
N GLN A 212 -6.86 -22.02 -4.81
CA GLN A 212 -6.00 -23.10 -4.34
C GLN A 212 -6.52 -24.48 -4.76
N PRO A 213 -5.64 -25.52 -4.77
CA PRO A 213 -6.04 -26.88 -5.13
C PRO A 213 -7.16 -27.47 -4.25
N PHE A 214 -7.20 -27.13 -2.98
CA PHE A 214 -8.22 -27.59 -2.04
C PHE A 214 -9.54 -26.82 -2.14
N MET A 215 -9.54 -25.64 -2.78
CA MET A 215 -10.74 -24.82 -3.00
C MET A 215 -10.55 -23.86 -4.17
N ARG A 216 -11.13 -24.20 -5.30
CA ARG A 216 -11.13 -23.36 -6.50
C ARG A 216 -12.06 -22.16 -6.29
N TRP A 217 -11.70 -21.00 -6.85
CA TRP A 217 -12.43 -19.75 -6.63
C TRP A 217 -13.91 -19.83 -7.06
N ARG A 218 -14.20 -20.50 -8.18
CA ARG A 218 -15.58 -20.69 -8.65
C ARG A 218 -16.41 -21.53 -7.69
N GLU A 219 -15.84 -22.59 -7.15
CA GLU A 219 -16.48 -23.44 -6.16
C GLU A 219 -16.73 -22.66 -4.86
N ARG A 220 -15.73 -21.89 -4.37
CA ARG A 220 -15.88 -21.00 -3.22
C ARG A 220 -17.01 -20.01 -3.42
N TYR A 221 -17.08 -19.38 -4.59
CA TYR A 221 -18.12 -18.45 -4.98
C TYR A 221 -19.53 -19.04 -4.85
N LEU A 222 -19.73 -20.18 -5.49
CA LEU A 222 -21.04 -20.85 -5.51
C LEU A 222 -21.49 -21.21 -4.09
N PHE A 223 -20.64 -21.82 -3.30
CA PHE A 223 -20.97 -22.18 -1.93
C PHE A 223 -21.13 -20.97 -0.99
N ALA A 224 -20.34 -19.92 -1.19
CA ALA A 224 -20.48 -18.69 -0.42
C ALA A 224 -21.83 -18.00 -0.71
N ILE A 225 -22.22 -17.88 -1.99
CA ILE A 225 -23.50 -17.31 -2.40
C ILE A 225 -24.67 -18.16 -1.86
N GLU A 226 -24.59 -19.47 -1.95
CA GLU A 226 -25.58 -20.38 -1.37
C GLU A 226 -25.70 -20.16 0.15
N GLY A 227 -24.55 -20.04 0.85
CA GLY A 227 -24.51 -19.76 2.28
C GLY A 227 -25.17 -18.43 2.65
N VAL A 228 -24.92 -17.37 1.87
CA VAL A 228 -25.58 -16.07 2.02
C VAL A 228 -27.10 -16.21 1.84
N ASN A 229 -27.55 -16.80 0.75
CA ASN A 229 -28.99 -16.95 0.45
C ASN A 229 -29.72 -17.76 1.54
N ARG A 230 -29.11 -18.82 2.04
CA ARG A 230 -29.66 -19.61 3.14
C ARG A 230 -29.74 -18.82 4.44
N ALA A 231 -28.71 -17.99 4.73
CA ALA A 231 -28.71 -17.13 5.92
C ALA A 231 -29.80 -16.04 5.84
N VAL A 232 -29.97 -15.44 4.66
CA VAL A 232 -31.07 -14.48 4.40
C VAL A 232 -32.42 -15.14 4.63
N ALA A 233 -32.64 -16.34 4.07
CA ALA A 233 -33.88 -17.09 4.27
C ALA A 233 -34.14 -17.45 5.75
N ALA A 234 -33.09 -17.82 6.47
CA ALA A 234 -33.18 -18.23 7.86
C ALA A 234 -33.39 -17.07 8.86
N SER A 235 -32.81 -15.89 8.58
CA SER A 235 -32.83 -14.72 9.46
C SER A 235 -33.90 -13.71 9.10
N GLY A 236 -34.34 -13.68 7.84
CA GLY A 236 -35.16 -12.62 7.28
C GLY A 236 -34.47 -11.28 7.11
N GLU A 237 -33.14 -11.25 7.31
CA GLU A 237 -32.31 -10.06 7.22
C GLU A 237 -31.45 -10.10 5.94
N VAL A 238 -31.10 -8.91 5.42
CA VAL A 238 -30.16 -8.80 4.29
C VAL A 238 -28.76 -9.09 4.78
N LYS A 239 -28.05 -9.95 4.08
CA LYS A 239 -26.69 -10.37 4.39
C LYS A 239 -25.78 -10.21 3.17
N GLY A 240 -24.48 -9.99 3.38
CA GLY A 240 -23.49 -9.81 2.33
C GLY A 240 -22.25 -10.65 2.50
N HIS A 241 -21.47 -10.76 1.42
CA HIS A 241 -20.15 -11.37 1.42
C HIS A 241 -19.22 -10.60 0.47
N TYR A 242 -18.07 -10.21 0.98
CA TYR A 242 -17.01 -9.59 0.18
C TYR A 242 -16.08 -10.67 -0.35
N LEU A 243 -16.03 -10.81 -1.65
CA LEU A 243 -15.28 -11.82 -2.35
C LEU A 243 -13.90 -11.30 -2.75
N ASN A 244 -12.86 -12.09 -2.54
CA ASN A 244 -11.55 -11.84 -3.11
C ASN A 244 -11.51 -12.34 -4.55
N ILE A 245 -11.33 -11.42 -5.49
CA ILE A 245 -11.25 -11.68 -6.93
C ILE A 245 -9.83 -11.51 -7.47
N THR A 246 -8.82 -11.55 -6.61
CA THR A 246 -7.43 -11.49 -7.05
C THR A 246 -7.10 -12.75 -7.85
N ALA A 247 -6.64 -12.58 -9.07
CA ALA A 247 -6.25 -13.66 -9.97
C ALA A 247 -4.91 -13.35 -10.64
N ALA A 248 -4.23 -14.40 -11.11
CA ALA A 248 -2.97 -14.27 -11.83
C ALA A 248 -3.15 -13.75 -13.26
N ASN A 249 -4.31 -14.02 -13.88
CA ASN A 249 -4.65 -13.63 -15.24
C ASN A 249 -6.06 -13.02 -15.29
N MET A 250 -6.33 -12.23 -16.33
CA MET A 250 -7.67 -11.64 -16.54
C MET A 250 -8.72 -12.66 -16.99
N GLU A 251 -8.30 -13.85 -17.41
CA GLU A 251 -9.20 -14.93 -17.85
C GLU A 251 -9.64 -15.85 -16.69
N ASP A 252 -8.96 -15.79 -15.56
CA ASP A 252 -9.31 -16.49 -14.33
C ASP A 252 -10.28 -15.66 -13.47
#